data_b5d6214847a19606aedbadb241b7cbcf
#
_entry.id   b5d6214847a19606aedbadb241b7cbcf
#
_cell.length_a   1.000
_cell.length_b   1.000
_cell.length_c   1.000
_cell.angle_alpha   90.00
_cell.angle_beta   90.00
_cell.angle_gamma   90.00
#
_symmetry.space_group_name_H-M   'P 1'
#
loop_
_entity.id
_entity.type
_entity.pdbx_description
1 polymer ?
#
loop_
_entity_poly.entity_id
_entity_poly.type
_entity_poly.pdbx_seq_one_letter_code
_entity_poly.pdbx_strand_id
1 'polypeptide(L)'
;MPALNPDAMTVDGAAALLQQDAVLQQGSVGLRLPGCELAIRSNSGQLLDRLRDYYRHVIAPVSAAALEVIAIERDEPDLDITWTDWSREPGKTGRKDSYHDIDGGRLVRKVRTGMVFLQSADQRIAAGACLRYDNQLINFIASQYMNLLQQQGWLICHASGLVTNGRCLAMAGLSGGGKSTLMLHMMDDEAMTFLTNDRLFVKPTGDRVQVRGIPKLPRINPGTIVHNPRLQPMIEAGRRAQLLDLPVEELWHLEEKFDVDIEQLYGKGRITHEAGLGGFLILDWSRDSSEALSLEQADLASQPELLTAIMKSPGPFYQ
;
A
#
# COMPACT_ATOMS: atom_id res chain seq x y z
N MET A 1 0.79 24.22 33.40
CA MET A 1 -0.26 24.04 32.41
C MET A 1 -1.25 23.02 32.95
N PRO A 2 -2.57 23.16 32.85
CA PRO A 2 -3.49 22.12 33.30
C PRO A 2 -3.23 20.88 32.43
N ALA A 3 -3.12 19.73 33.08
CA ALA A 3 -3.04 18.43 32.41
C ALA A 3 -4.28 18.29 31.50
N LEU A 4 -4.08 18.14 30.20
CA LEU A 4 -5.16 17.82 29.27
C LEU A 4 -5.75 16.48 29.73
N ASN A 5 -7.06 16.45 29.94
CA ASN A 5 -7.76 15.19 30.23
C ASN A 5 -7.59 14.31 28.96
N PRO A 6 -6.99 13.11 29.06
CA PRO A 6 -6.74 12.26 27.89
C PRO A 6 -8.03 11.86 27.16
N ASP A 7 -9.18 11.90 27.85
CA ASP A 7 -10.50 11.63 27.27
C ASP A 7 -11.08 12.87 26.50
N ALA A 8 -10.36 13.98 26.46
CA ALA A 8 -10.79 15.23 25.83
C ALA A 8 -9.89 15.67 24.67
N MET A 9 -9.03 14.78 24.13
CA MET A 9 -8.19 15.12 22.97
C MET A 9 -9.07 15.33 21.74
N THR A 10 -8.92 16.51 21.12
CA THR A 10 -9.59 16.86 19.85
C THR A 10 -8.67 16.61 18.67
N VAL A 11 -9.23 16.59 17.44
CA VAL A 11 -8.44 16.51 16.19
C VAL A 11 -7.43 17.64 16.11
N ASP A 12 -7.84 18.88 16.41
CA ASP A 12 -6.95 20.06 16.35
C ASP A 12 -5.86 19.99 17.44
N GLY A 13 -6.21 19.52 18.65
CA GLY A 13 -5.23 19.31 19.71
C GLY A 13 -4.18 18.26 19.35
N ALA A 14 -4.61 17.13 18.78
CA ALA A 14 -3.73 16.09 18.28
C ALA A 14 -2.84 16.60 17.13
N ALA A 15 -3.42 17.36 16.18
CA ALA A 15 -2.69 17.96 15.08
C ALA A 15 -1.62 18.94 15.56
N ALA A 16 -1.94 19.80 16.54
CA ALA A 16 -0.98 20.72 17.14
C ALA A 16 0.19 20.00 17.84
N LEU A 17 -0.09 18.93 18.59
CA LEU A 17 0.93 18.13 19.26
C LEU A 17 1.86 17.42 18.27
N LEU A 18 1.31 16.82 17.21
CA LEU A 18 2.10 16.12 16.20
C LEU A 18 2.98 17.07 15.38
N GLN A 19 2.53 18.34 15.18
CA GLN A 19 3.25 19.37 14.43
C GLN A 19 4.08 20.30 15.31
N GLN A 20 4.06 20.13 16.62
CA GLN A 20 4.76 21.01 17.56
C GLN A 20 6.20 21.28 17.13
N ASP A 21 6.59 22.56 17.11
CA ASP A 21 7.91 23.06 16.74
C ASP A 21 8.37 22.75 15.30
N ALA A 22 7.50 22.19 14.47
CA ALA A 22 7.82 21.88 13.09
C ALA A 22 7.54 23.07 12.16
N VAL A 23 8.56 23.46 11.37
CA VAL A 23 8.44 24.48 10.32
C VAL A 23 8.40 23.75 8.97
N LEU A 24 7.26 23.81 8.29
CA LEU A 24 7.13 23.15 6.99
C LEU A 24 8.00 23.82 5.93
N GLN A 25 8.63 23.01 5.08
CA GLN A 25 9.38 23.48 3.92
C GLN A 25 8.46 24.23 2.93
N GLN A 26 9.03 25.13 2.16
CA GLN A 26 8.32 25.73 1.04
C GLN A 26 8.08 24.69 -0.05
N GLY A 27 6.84 24.65 -0.57
CA GLY A 27 6.44 23.68 -1.61
C GLY A 27 5.90 22.35 -1.06
N SER A 28 5.44 21.55 -1.98
CA SER A 28 4.81 20.24 -1.71
C SER A 28 5.17 19.23 -2.79
N VAL A 29 4.86 17.96 -2.55
CA VAL A 29 4.82 16.92 -3.57
C VAL A 29 3.36 16.71 -3.96
N GLY A 30 3.01 17.09 -5.20
CA GLY A 30 1.65 16.91 -5.74
C GLY A 30 1.53 15.59 -6.48
N LEU A 31 0.48 14.83 -6.20
CA LEU A 31 0.16 13.58 -6.87
C LEU A 31 -1.21 13.69 -7.53
N ARG A 32 -1.30 13.27 -8.79
CA ARG A 32 -2.58 13.19 -9.52
C ARG A 32 -2.92 11.76 -9.84
N LEU A 33 -4.07 11.33 -9.31
CA LEU A 33 -4.63 9.99 -9.46
C LEU A 33 -6.03 10.09 -10.06
N PRO A 34 -6.60 9.02 -10.61
CA PRO A 34 -7.96 9.03 -11.13
C PRO A 34 -8.97 9.51 -10.08
N GLY A 35 -9.54 10.70 -10.31
CA GLY A 35 -10.51 11.33 -9.41
C GLY A 35 -9.97 11.82 -8.05
N CYS A 36 -8.65 11.99 -7.91
CA CYS A 36 -8.03 12.46 -6.67
C CYS A 36 -6.75 13.26 -6.93
N GLU A 37 -6.59 14.36 -6.21
CA GLU A 37 -5.32 15.07 -6.08
C GLU A 37 -4.87 15.04 -4.62
N LEU A 38 -3.59 14.76 -4.40
CA LEU A 38 -2.96 14.75 -3.08
C LEU A 38 -1.80 15.74 -3.06
N ALA A 39 -1.69 16.52 -1.98
CA ALA A 39 -0.56 17.40 -1.70
C ALA A 39 0.15 16.92 -0.44
N ILE A 40 1.44 16.61 -0.53
CA ILE A 40 2.23 16.14 0.61
C ILE A 40 3.17 17.27 1.01
N ARG A 41 3.08 17.73 2.26
CA ARG A 41 3.97 18.73 2.85
C ARG A 41 4.80 18.12 3.96
N SER A 42 6.00 18.64 4.20
CA SER A 42 6.87 18.17 5.27
C SER A 42 7.76 19.29 5.78
N ASN A 43 8.28 19.11 7.00
CA ASN A 43 9.39 19.90 7.56
C ASN A 43 10.77 19.44 7.06
N SER A 44 10.84 18.29 6.33
CA SER A 44 12.08 17.72 5.81
C SER A 44 12.15 17.80 4.27
N GLY A 45 13.10 18.57 3.74
CA GLY A 45 13.37 18.63 2.30
C GLY A 45 13.83 17.28 1.75
N GLN A 46 14.68 16.55 2.48
CA GLN A 46 15.15 15.22 2.09
C GLN A 46 14.00 14.22 1.95
N LEU A 47 12.99 14.28 2.84
CA LEU A 47 11.81 13.44 2.75
C LEU A 47 10.99 13.78 1.50
N LEU A 48 10.79 15.06 1.21
CA LEU A 48 10.09 15.50 0.00
C LEU A 48 10.81 15.02 -1.27
N ASP A 49 12.14 15.06 -1.32
CA ASP A 49 12.90 14.59 -2.47
C ASP A 49 12.76 13.07 -2.66
N ARG A 50 12.81 12.31 -1.56
CA ARG A 50 12.57 10.85 -1.60
C ARG A 50 11.16 10.51 -2.08
N LEU A 51 10.15 11.25 -1.64
CA LEU A 51 8.78 11.06 -2.09
C LEU A 51 8.60 11.45 -3.57
N ARG A 52 9.29 12.50 -4.06
CA ARG A 52 9.30 12.84 -5.49
C ARG A 52 9.89 11.70 -6.33
N ASP A 53 10.97 11.10 -5.88
CA ASP A 53 11.56 9.97 -6.61
C ASP A 53 10.61 8.76 -6.60
N TYR A 54 10.06 8.41 -5.45
CA TYR A 54 9.14 7.27 -5.31
C TYR A 54 7.87 7.41 -6.17
N TYR A 55 7.25 8.61 -6.15
CA TYR A 55 5.99 8.89 -6.83
C TYR A 55 6.16 9.50 -8.23
N ARG A 56 7.37 9.48 -8.82
CA ARG A 56 7.67 10.16 -10.10
C ARG A 56 6.68 9.84 -11.22
N HIS A 57 6.05 8.65 -11.21
CA HIS A 57 5.07 8.19 -12.19
C HIS A 57 3.66 8.83 -12.04
N VAL A 58 3.40 9.56 -10.96
CA VAL A 58 2.11 10.25 -10.69
C VAL A 58 2.27 11.71 -10.24
N ILE A 59 3.50 12.22 -10.22
CA ILE A 59 3.73 13.63 -9.85
C ILE A 59 3.08 14.57 -10.86
N ALA A 60 2.31 15.52 -10.35
CA ALA A 60 1.73 16.62 -11.13
C ALA A 60 1.49 17.83 -10.23
N PRO A 61 1.40 19.04 -10.80
CA PRO A 61 0.82 20.17 -10.12
C PRO A 61 -0.61 19.84 -9.67
N VAL A 62 -0.96 20.22 -8.44
CA VAL A 62 -2.27 19.96 -7.85
C VAL A 62 -2.94 21.27 -7.45
N SER A 63 -4.27 21.26 -7.36
CA SER A 63 -5.07 22.41 -6.97
C SER A 63 -5.02 22.65 -5.46
N ALA A 64 -5.51 23.81 -5.01
CA ALA A 64 -5.68 24.11 -3.60
C ALA A 64 -6.73 23.22 -2.90
N ALA A 65 -7.58 22.52 -3.67
CA ALA A 65 -8.57 21.58 -3.16
C ALA A 65 -8.03 20.13 -3.03
N ALA A 66 -6.74 19.92 -3.29
CA ALA A 66 -6.10 18.61 -3.10
C ALA A 66 -6.20 18.14 -1.63
N LEU A 67 -6.35 16.84 -1.42
CA LEU A 67 -6.26 16.26 -0.08
C LEU A 67 -4.84 16.47 0.46
N GLU A 68 -4.72 17.19 1.56
CA GLU A 68 -3.41 17.46 2.16
C GLU A 68 -3.01 16.32 3.12
N VAL A 69 -1.75 15.93 3.01
CA VAL A 69 -1.04 15.04 3.96
C VAL A 69 0.18 15.79 4.47
N ILE A 70 0.31 15.91 5.80
CA ILE A 70 1.46 16.55 6.45
C ILE A 70 2.34 15.42 7.04
N ALA A 71 3.62 15.41 6.68
CA ALA A 71 4.60 14.46 7.18
C ALA A 71 5.66 15.20 8.01
N ILE A 72 5.70 14.95 9.30
CA ILE A 72 6.61 15.58 10.26
C ILE A 72 7.74 14.60 10.60
N GLU A 73 8.93 14.88 10.08
CA GLU A 73 10.17 14.21 10.48
C GLU A 73 10.57 14.70 11.87
N ARG A 74 10.55 13.80 12.86
CA ARG A 74 10.90 14.06 14.25
C ARG A 74 11.15 12.75 15.00
N ASP A 75 11.59 12.84 16.24
CA ASP A 75 11.56 11.71 17.16
C ASP A 75 10.13 11.22 17.44
N GLU A 76 10.00 10.03 18.00
CA GLU A 76 8.70 9.44 18.36
C GLU A 76 7.86 10.45 19.17
N PRO A 77 6.65 10.82 18.71
CA PRO A 77 5.77 11.68 19.46
C PRO A 77 5.32 10.98 20.76
N ASP A 78 5.54 11.64 21.87
CA ASP A 78 5.01 11.19 23.18
C ASP A 78 3.63 11.84 23.41
N LEU A 79 2.60 10.99 23.31
CA LEU A 79 1.22 11.40 23.56
C LEU A 79 0.75 10.69 24.84
N ASP A 80 0.39 11.47 25.85
CA ASP A 80 -0.16 10.95 27.11
C ASP A 80 -1.62 10.50 26.93
N ILE A 81 -1.79 9.38 26.20
CA ILE A 81 -3.09 8.77 25.89
C ILE A 81 -3.05 7.26 26.05
N THR A 82 -4.22 6.67 26.30
CA THR A 82 -4.37 5.21 26.33
C THR A 82 -4.51 4.65 24.93
N TRP A 83 -3.64 3.71 24.57
CA TRP A 83 -3.63 3.05 23.27
C TRP A 83 -4.36 1.70 23.33
N THR A 84 -5.27 1.46 22.40
CA THR A 84 -5.95 0.17 22.20
C THR A 84 -5.26 -0.59 21.07
N ASP A 85 -4.99 -1.88 21.25
CA ASP A 85 -4.36 -2.69 20.20
C ASP A 85 -5.32 -2.95 19.04
N TRP A 86 -4.83 -2.74 17.82
CA TRP A 86 -5.56 -3.12 16.61
C TRP A 86 -5.45 -4.62 16.39
N SER A 87 -6.59 -5.31 16.33
CA SER A 87 -6.65 -6.75 16.08
C SER A 87 -5.98 -7.14 14.77
N ARG A 88 -5.13 -8.15 14.81
CA ARG A 88 -4.47 -8.67 13.62
C ARG A 88 -5.37 -9.67 12.89
N GLU A 89 -5.04 -9.90 11.62
CA GLU A 89 -5.66 -10.98 10.85
C GLU A 89 -5.44 -12.34 11.54
N PRO A 90 -6.40 -13.28 11.43
CA PRO A 90 -6.25 -14.62 12.01
C PRO A 90 -4.91 -15.28 11.65
N GLY A 91 -4.30 -15.96 12.61
CA GLY A 91 -3.01 -16.63 12.43
C GLY A 91 -1.76 -15.75 12.59
N LYS A 92 -1.90 -14.41 12.73
CA LYS A 92 -0.77 -13.52 12.99
C LYS A 92 -0.66 -13.14 14.46
N THR A 93 0.51 -13.27 15.04
CA THR A 93 0.81 -12.98 16.45
C THR A 93 1.52 -11.62 16.64
N GLY A 94 1.58 -11.13 17.88
CA GLY A 94 2.26 -9.91 18.30
C GLY A 94 1.50 -8.62 17.95
N ARG A 95 1.95 -7.51 18.56
CA ARG A 95 1.39 -6.16 18.37
C ARG A 95 2.04 -5.49 17.16
N LYS A 96 1.23 -4.96 16.27
CA LYS A 96 1.69 -4.22 15.08
C LYS A 96 1.27 -2.78 15.12
N ASP A 97 -0.02 -2.55 15.30
CA ASP A 97 -0.66 -1.25 15.30
C ASP A 97 -1.47 -1.11 16.59
N SER A 98 -1.54 0.09 17.14
CA SER A 98 -2.48 0.49 18.18
C SER A 98 -3.17 1.79 17.77
N TYR A 99 -4.32 2.07 18.34
CA TYR A 99 -5.12 3.22 17.99
C TYR A 99 -5.76 3.87 19.22
N HIS A 100 -6.18 5.10 19.06
CA HIS A 100 -6.98 5.85 20.00
C HIS A 100 -8.00 6.68 19.20
N ASP A 101 -9.28 6.40 19.38
CA ASP A 101 -10.34 7.15 18.74
C ASP A 101 -10.58 8.46 19.49
N ILE A 102 -10.72 9.54 18.72
CA ILE A 102 -11.07 10.88 19.19
C ILE A 102 -12.30 11.36 18.42
N ASP A 103 -13.02 12.35 18.94
CA ASP A 103 -14.17 12.88 18.23
C ASP A 103 -13.77 13.45 16.86
N GLY A 104 -14.37 12.89 15.80
CA GLY A 104 -14.07 13.23 14.40
C GLY A 104 -12.76 12.67 13.85
N GLY A 105 -12.03 11.78 14.57
CA GLY A 105 -10.76 11.27 14.08
C GLY A 105 -10.23 10.06 14.83
N ARG A 106 -9.06 9.61 14.39
CA ARG A 106 -8.31 8.50 14.99
C ARG A 106 -6.82 8.75 14.98
N LEU A 107 -6.16 8.51 16.11
CA LEU A 107 -4.72 8.35 16.19
C LEU A 107 -4.36 6.87 15.99
N VAL A 108 -3.35 6.60 15.16
CA VAL A 108 -2.80 5.26 14.94
C VAL A 108 -1.31 5.27 15.21
N ARG A 109 -0.83 4.38 16.09
CA ARG A 109 0.58 4.23 16.40
C ARG A 109 1.11 2.91 15.83
N LYS A 110 2.25 2.97 15.17
CA LYS A 110 3.03 1.80 14.78
C LYS A 110 3.91 1.35 15.93
N VAL A 111 3.50 0.30 16.62
CA VAL A 111 4.11 -0.13 17.90
C VAL A 111 5.63 -0.37 17.81
N ARG A 112 6.13 -0.84 16.66
CA ARG A 112 7.55 -1.16 16.48
C ARG A 112 8.44 0.03 16.11
N THR A 113 7.87 1.09 15.61
CA THR A 113 8.62 2.21 15.03
C THR A 113 8.32 3.54 15.69
N GLY A 114 7.33 3.58 16.56
CA GLY A 114 6.88 4.78 17.26
C GLY A 114 6.20 5.82 16.37
N MET A 115 6.09 5.60 15.06
CA MET A 115 5.38 6.53 14.19
C MET A 115 3.92 6.65 14.58
N VAL A 116 3.44 7.88 14.66
CA VAL A 116 2.04 8.22 14.97
C VAL A 116 1.40 8.89 13.76
N PHE A 117 0.16 8.55 13.51
CA PHE A 117 -0.66 9.06 12.42
C PHE A 117 -1.98 9.58 12.96
N LEU A 118 -2.35 10.80 12.57
CA LEU A 118 -3.68 11.35 12.76
C LEU A 118 -4.46 11.19 11.46
N GLN A 119 -5.62 10.54 11.56
CA GLN A 119 -6.57 10.40 10.47
C GLN A 119 -7.89 11.06 10.86
N SER A 120 -8.33 12.05 10.09
CA SER A 120 -9.66 12.65 10.19
C SER A 120 -10.13 13.13 8.81
N ALA A 121 -11.32 13.69 8.74
CA ALA A 121 -11.84 14.27 7.51
C ALA A 121 -10.96 15.41 7.00
N ASP A 122 -10.44 16.25 7.91
CA ASP A 122 -9.75 17.49 7.57
C ASP A 122 -8.23 17.44 7.84
N GLN A 123 -7.78 16.60 8.79
CA GLN A 123 -6.39 16.51 9.21
C GLN A 123 -5.82 15.12 8.93
N ARG A 124 -4.71 15.07 8.19
CA ARG A 124 -3.99 13.83 7.83
C ARG A 124 -2.52 14.06 8.07
N ILE A 125 -2.04 13.62 9.24
CA ILE A 125 -0.68 13.92 9.71
C ILE A 125 0.04 12.61 10.03
N ALA A 126 1.27 12.47 9.55
CA ALA A 126 2.22 11.45 9.96
C ALA A 126 3.35 12.12 10.72
N ALA A 127 3.70 11.63 11.90
CA ALA A 127 4.80 12.16 12.71
C ALA A 127 5.67 11.04 13.27
N GLY A 128 6.99 11.26 13.28
CA GLY A 128 8.00 10.31 13.72
C GLY A 128 9.17 10.24 12.74
N ALA A 129 9.98 9.20 12.80
CA ALA A 129 11.15 9.00 11.92
C ALA A 129 10.70 8.61 10.49
N CYS A 130 10.06 9.55 9.79
CA CYS A 130 9.47 9.36 8.46
C CYS A 130 10.51 8.98 7.40
N LEU A 131 11.72 9.53 7.48
CA LEU A 131 12.84 9.17 6.59
C LEU A 131 13.29 7.71 6.77
N ARG A 132 13.33 7.24 8.01
CA ARG A 132 13.72 5.87 8.31
C ARG A 132 12.64 4.86 7.98
N TYR A 133 11.39 5.25 8.12
CA TYR A 133 10.21 4.39 7.93
C TYR A 133 9.28 4.92 6.84
N ASP A 134 9.87 5.42 5.75
CA ASP A 134 9.16 6.02 4.61
C ASP A 134 8.07 5.11 4.02
N ASN A 135 8.28 3.80 4.06
CA ASN A 135 7.29 2.82 3.65
C ASN A 135 5.98 2.88 4.46
N GLN A 136 6.04 3.33 5.73
CA GLN A 136 4.82 3.52 6.54
C GLN A 136 4.11 4.81 6.16
N LEU A 137 4.87 5.86 5.88
CA LEU A 137 4.33 7.10 5.32
C LEU A 137 3.70 6.87 3.94
N ILE A 138 4.37 6.14 3.03
CA ILE A 138 3.83 5.75 1.73
C ILE A 138 2.52 4.99 1.88
N ASN A 139 2.42 4.06 2.85
CA ASN A 139 1.17 3.36 3.14
C ASN A 139 0.08 4.32 3.63
N PHE A 140 0.42 5.30 4.47
CA PHE A 140 -0.53 6.30 4.96
C PHE A 140 -1.03 7.20 3.84
N ILE A 141 -0.15 7.68 2.96
CA ILE A 141 -0.49 8.46 1.76
C ILE A 141 -1.43 7.66 0.85
N ALA A 142 -1.08 6.39 0.57
CA ALA A 142 -1.94 5.52 -0.23
C ALA A 142 -3.32 5.28 0.41
N SER A 143 -3.38 5.24 1.76
CA SER A 143 -4.64 5.09 2.50
C SER A 143 -5.59 6.26 2.29
N GLN A 144 -5.10 7.48 2.02
CA GLN A 144 -5.96 8.63 1.74
C GLN A 144 -6.73 8.43 0.43
N TYR A 145 -6.04 7.95 -0.61
CA TYR A 145 -6.69 7.60 -1.87
C TYR A 145 -7.67 6.42 -1.71
N MET A 146 -7.27 5.41 -0.94
CA MET A 146 -8.11 4.25 -0.65
C MET A 146 -9.39 4.66 0.08
N ASN A 147 -9.33 5.54 1.09
CA ASN A 147 -10.48 6.05 1.82
C ASN A 147 -11.45 6.78 0.88
N LEU A 148 -10.92 7.68 0.04
CA LEU A 148 -11.73 8.38 -0.96
C LEU A 148 -12.45 7.41 -1.90
N LEU A 149 -11.76 6.39 -2.42
CA LEU A 149 -12.37 5.40 -3.29
C LEU A 149 -13.49 4.64 -2.59
N GLN A 150 -13.28 4.20 -1.34
CA GLN A 150 -14.31 3.48 -0.57
C GLN A 150 -15.53 4.36 -0.28
N GLN A 151 -15.33 5.64 0.09
CA GLN A 151 -16.41 6.62 0.25
C GLN A 151 -17.20 6.85 -1.04
N GLN A 152 -16.56 6.68 -2.20
CA GLN A 152 -17.18 6.73 -3.52
C GLN A 152 -17.82 5.40 -3.94
N GLY A 153 -17.87 4.39 -3.07
CA GLY A 153 -18.52 3.09 -3.32
C GLY A 153 -17.66 2.09 -4.12
N TRP A 154 -16.31 2.27 -4.17
CA TRP A 154 -15.42 1.26 -4.69
C TRP A 154 -15.19 0.16 -3.65
N LEU A 155 -15.19 -1.10 -4.10
CA LEU A 155 -14.87 -2.26 -3.28
C LEU A 155 -13.37 -2.57 -3.37
N ILE A 156 -12.75 -2.89 -2.22
CA ILE A 156 -11.33 -3.22 -2.14
C ILE A 156 -11.12 -4.73 -2.25
N CYS A 157 -10.24 -5.15 -3.17
CA CYS A 157 -9.81 -6.52 -3.36
C CYS A 157 -8.33 -6.72 -3.00
N HIS A 158 -8.01 -7.88 -2.44
CA HIS A 158 -6.63 -8.35 -2.25
C HIS A 158 -6.12 -8.98 -3.55
N ALA A 159 -5.87 -8.18 -4.54
CA ALA A 159 -5.49 -8.64 -5.87
C ALA A 159 -4.35 -7.80 -6.45
N SER A 160 -3.56 -8.41 -7.31
CA SER A 160 -2.71 -7.72 -8.29
C SER A 160 -3.48 -7.52 -9.60
N GLY A 161 -3.03 -6.56 -10.40
CA GLY A 161 -3.67 -6.26 -11.68
C GLY A 161 -2.66 -5.84 -12.73
N LEU A 162 -2.81 -6.40 -13.92
CA LEU A 162 -2.11 -6.03 -15.15
C LEU A 162 -3.10 -5.60 -16.21
N VAL A 163 -2.70 -4.69 -17.07
CA VAL A 163 -3.57 -4.16 -18.13
C VAL A 163 -2.93 -4.38 -19.49
N THR A 164 -3.72 -4.90 -20.42
CA THR A 164 -3.41 -4.94 -21.83
C THR A 164 -4.65 -4.54 -22.64
N ASN A 165 -4.47 -3.75 -23.70
CA ASN A 165 -5.57 -3.25 -24.54
C ASN A 165 -6.72 -2.59 -23.73
N GLY A 166 -6.37 -1.85 -22.66
CA GLY A 166 -7.34 -1.16 -21.80
C GLY A 166 -8.17 -2.07 -20.88
N ARG A 167 -7.83 -3.37 -20.81
CA ARG A 167 -8.53 -4.37 -19.98
C ARG A 167 -7.58 -4.96 -18.92
N CYS A 168 -8.05 -4.99 -17.70
CA CYS A 168 -7.31 -5.52 -16.56
C CYS A 168 -7.55 -7.01 -16.38
N LEU A 169 -6.48 -7.78 -16.27
CA LEU A 169 -6.48 -9.09 -15.65
C LEU A 169 -6.13 -8.93 -14.17
N ALA A 170 -7.11 -9.17 -13.32
CA ALA A 170 -6.94 -9.18 -11.87
C ALA A 170 -6.57 -10.59 -11.38
N MET A 171 -5.69 -10.68 -10.36
CA MET A 171 -5.22 -11.95 -9.81
C MET A 171 -5.30 -11.89 -8.29
N ALA A 172 -6.26 -12.61 -7.68
CA ALA A 172 -6.39 -12.82 -6.24
C ALA A 172 -5.83 -14.20 -5.84
N GLY A 173 -5.82 -14.47 -4.56
CA GLY A 173 -5.34 -15.72 -3.97
C GLY A 173 -4.89 -15.50 -2.53
N LEU A 174 -4.73 -16.56 -1.77
CA LEU A 174 -4.27 -16.50 -0.39
C LEU A 174 -2.84 -15.93 -0.28
N SER A 175 -2.43 -15.57 0.93
CA SER A 175 -1.07 -15.08 1.21
C SER A 175 -0.06 -16.18 0.83
N GLY A 176 0.96 -15.82 0.07
CA GLY A 176 1.92 -16.80 -0.47
C GLY A 176 1.48 -17.47 -1.77
N GLY A 177 0.24 -17.30 -2.25
CA GLY A 177 -0.32 -17.92 -3.46
C GLY A 177 0.24 -17.40 -4.80
N GLY A 178 1.44 -16.83 -4.85
CA GLY A 178 2.16 -16.51 -6.08
C GLY A 178 1.69 -15.28 -6.87
N LYS A 179 0.70 -14.50 -6.40
CA LYS A 179 0.15 -13.33 -7.11
C LYS A 179 1.22 -12.37 -7.67
N SER A 180 2.10 -11.87 -6.80
CA SER A 180 3.15 -10.93 -7.20
C SER A 180 4.18 -11.57 -8.12
N THR A 181 4.49 -12.85 -7.92
CA THR A 181 5.42 -13.59 -8.77
C THR A 181 4.85 -13.75 -10.18
N LEU A 182 3.61 -14.24 -10.30
CA LEU A 182 2.94 -14.38 -11.60
C LEU A 182 2.80 -13.03 -12.31
N MET A 183 2.34 -12.00 -11.60
CA MET A 183 2.21 -10.64 -12.15
C MET A 183 3.52 -10.14 -12.74
N LEU A 184 4.64 -10.27 -12.00
CA LEU A 184 5.94 -9.78 -12.46
C LEU A 184 6.52 -10.61 -13.62
N HIS A 185 6.23 -11.92 -13.69
CA HIS A 185 6.57 -12.72 -14.88
C HIS A 185 5.75 -12.31 -16.10
N MET A 186 4.45 -12.06 -15.94
CA MET A 186 3.61 -11.59 -17.04
C MET A 186 4.02 -10.20 -17.54
N MET A 187 4.64 -9.37 -16.70
CA MET A 187 5.21 -8.08 -17.10
C MET A 187 6.37 -8.20 -18.12
N ASP A 188 6.93 -9.40 -18.32
CA ASP A 188 7.94 -9.63 -19.37
C ASP A 188 7.36 -9.46 -20.78
N ASP A 189 6.05 -9.63 -20.95
CA ASP A 189 5.34 -9.21 -22.16
C ASP A 189 5.24 -7.67 -22.19
N GLU A 190 5.78 -7.06 -23.25
CA GLU A 190 5.82 -5.61 -23.43
C GLU A 190 4.43 -4.98 -23.60
N ALA A 191 3.42 -5.76 -23.97
CA ALA A 191 2.03 -5.30 -24.06
C ALA A 191 1.35 -5.15 -22.70
N MET A 192 1.93 -5.71 -21.62
CA MET A 192 1.38 -5.64 -20.27
C MET A 192 1.79 -4.35 -19.56
N THR A 193 0.89 -3.75 -18.81
CA THR A 193 1.10 -2.55 -18.02
C THR A 193 0.70 -2.82 -16.58
N PHE A 194 1.52 -2.44 -15.62
CA PHE A 194 1.26 -2.59 -14.20
C PHE A 194 0.12 -1.67 -13.75
N LEU A 195 -0.83 -2.21 -13.01
CA LEU A 195 -1.91 -1.46 -12.37
C LEU A 195 -1.73 -1.41 -10.85
N THR A 196 -1.55 -2.55 -10.21
CA THR A 196 -1.41 -2.67 -8.75
C THR A 196 -0.89 -4.05 -8.35
N ASN A 197 -0.35 -4.16 -7.12
CA ASN A 197 0.14 -5.44 -6.61
C ASN A 197 -0.71 -6.07 -5.48
N ASP A 198 -1.34 -5.28 -4.62
CA ASP A 198 -1.97 -5.80 -3.37
C ASP A 198 -3.36 -5.21 -3.10
N ARG A 199 -3.66 -4.07 -3.70
CA ARG A 199 -4.91 -3.34 -3.50
C ARG A 199 -5.52 -2.98 -4.84
N LEU A 200 -6.48 -3.75 -5.26
CA LEU A 200 -7.28 -3.47 -6.45
C LEU A 200 -8.66 -2.96 -6.01
N PHE A 201 -9.08 -1.86 -6.57
CA PHE A 201 -10.43 -1.33 -6.37
C PHE A 201 -11.30 -1.66 -7.57
N VAL A 202 -12.52 -2.12 -7.31
CA VAL A 202 -13.49 -2.48 -8.34
C VAL A 202 -14.79 -1.72 -8.12
N LYS A 203 -15.41 -1.27 -9.20
CA LYS A 203 -16.73 -0.60 -9.15
C LYS A 203 -17.55 -0.93 -10.39
N PRO A 204 -18.80 -1.41 -10.23
CA PRO A 204 -19.74 -1.52 -11.34
C PRO A 204 -20.05 -0.14 -11.94
N THR A 205 -20.05 -0.04 -13.27
CA THR A 205 -20.39 1.16 -14.01
C THR A 205 -21.20 0.76 -15.25
N GLY A 206 -22.52 0.85 -15.13
CA GLY A 206 -23.42 0.30 -16.14
C GLY A 206 -23.26 -1.22 -16.28
N ASP A 207 -23.01 -1.67 -17.50
CA ASP A 207 -22.80 -3.07 -17.87
C ASP A 207 -21.32 -3.54 -17.72
N ARG A 208 -20.45 -2.68 -17.21
CA ARG A 208 -19.01 -2.92 -17.08
C ARG A 208 -18.55 -2.79 -15.64
N VAL A 209 -17.38 -3.35 -15.35
CA VAL A 209 -16.70 -3.15 -14.09
C VAL A 209 -15.41 -2.35 -14.36
N GLN A 210 -15.27 -1.23 -13.68
CA GLN A 210 -14.03 -0.46 -13.68
C GLN A 210 -13.12 -0.91 -12.54
N VAL A 211 -11.81 -0.79 -12.77
CA VAL A 211 -10.80 -1.09 -11.76
C VAL A 211 -9.82 0.07 -11.61
N ARG A 212 -9.32 0.24 -10.39
CA ARG A 212 -8.27 1.21 -10.05
C ARG A 212 -7.20 0.58 -9.19
N GLY A 213 -5.95 0.96 -9.45
CA GLY A 213 -4.81 0.63 -8.62
C GLY A 213 -4.48 1.77 -7.65
N ILE A 214 -3.63 1.49 -6.67
CA ILE A 214 -3.05 2.51 -5.77
C ILE A 214 -1.64 2.89 -6.26
N PRO A 215 -1.16 4.11 -6.00
CA PRO A 215 0.15 4.60 -6.45
C PRO A 215 1.27 4.03 -5.58
N LYS A 216 1.36 2.72 -5.50
CA LYS A 216 2.35 2.02 -4.69
C LYS A 216 3.09 0.98 -5.51
N LEU A 217 4.42 1.02 -5.44
CA LEU A 217 5.27 0.04 -6.09
C LEU A 217 5.06 -1.36 -5.49
N PRO A 218 5.20 -2.44 -6.28
CA PRO A 218 5.15 -3.80 -5.77
C PRO A 218 6.24 -4.02 -4.71
N ARG A 219 5.88 -4.68 -3.62
CA ARG A 219 6.85 -5.11 -2.60
C ARG A 219 6.91 -6.62 -2.54
N ILE A 220 8.09 -7.16 -2.81
CA ILE A 220 8.31 -8.60 -2.96
C ILE A 220 9.42 -9.12 -2.04
N ASN A 221 9.38 -10.40 -1.76
CA ASN A 221 10.42 -11.10 -1.00
C ASN A 221 11.54 -11.60 -1.91
N PRO A 222 12.74 -11.90 -1.37
CA PRO A 222 13.90 -12.37 -2.10
C PRO A 222 13.62 -13.58 -2.99
N GLY A 223 12.79 -14.52 -2.54
CA GLY A 223 12.44 -15.71 -3.32
C GLY A 223 11.84 -15.41 -4.71
N THR A 224 11.04 -14.33 -4.83
CA THR A 224 10.55 -13.86 -6.14
C THR A 224 11.68 -13.27 -6.98
N ILE A 225 12.63 -12.56 -6.36
CA ILE A 225 13.71 -11.86 -7.06
C ILE A 225 14.72 -12.84 -7.65
N VAL A 226 15.21 -13.79 -6.83
CA VAL A 226 16.29 -14.69 -7.26
C VAL A 226 15.87 -15.65 -8.39
N HIS A 227 14.57 -15.94 -8.48
CA HIS A 227 14.02 -16.82 -9.51
C HIS A 227 13.46 -16.07 -10.75
N ASN A 228 13.57 -14.74 -10.79
CA ASN A 228 13.19 -13.96 -11.96
C ASN A 228 14.40 -13.21 -12.52
N PRO A 229 14.93 -13.58 -13.71
CA PRO A 229 16.15 -12.97 -14.28
C PRO A 229 16.08 -11.44 -14.39
N ARG A 230 14.89 -10.87 -14.68
CA ARG A 230 14.71 -9.43 -14.80
C ARG A 230 14.84 -8.70 -13.46
N LEU A 231 14.49 -9.37 -12.35
CA LEU A 231 14.54 -8.80 -11.01
C LEU A 231 15.90 -9.00 -10.31
N GLN A 232 16.71 -9.95 -10.80
CA GLN A 232 18.00 -10.27 -10.20
C GLN A 232 18.94 -9.05 -9.99
N PRO A 233 18.96 -8.03 -10.86
CA PRO A 233 19.77 -6.83 -10.64
C PRO A 233 19.39 -6.01 -9.40
N MET A 234 18.23 -6.25 -8.78
CA MET A 234 17.81 -5.60 -7.53
C MET A 234 18.63 -6.04 -6.31
N ILE A 235 19.35 -7.16 -6.41
CA ILE A 235 20.16 -7.73 -5.33
C ILE A 235 21.58 -7.94 -5.84
N GLU A 236 22.58 -7.54 -5.05
CA GLU A 236 23.97 -7.78 -5.37
C GLU A 236 24.28 -9.26 -5.59
N ALA A 237 25.20 -9.56 -6.53
CA ALA A 237 25.50 -10.93 -6.95
C ALA A 237 25.91 -11.84 -5.78
N GLY A 238 26.73 -11.33 -4.84
CA GLY A 238 27.12 -12.09 -3.64
C GLY A 238 25.95 -12.44 -2.72
N ARG A 239 25.05 -11.48 -2.49
CA ARG A 239 23.84 -11.72 -1.70
C ARG A 239 22.90 -12.67 -2.41
N ARG A 240 22.78 -12.57 -3.73
CA ARG A 240 21.95 -13.49 -4.53
C ARG A 240 22.44 -14.93 -4.45
N ALA A 241 23.76 -15.15 -4.53
CA ALA A 241 24.34 -16.48 -4.35
C ALA A 241 24.00 -17.05 -2.97
N GLN A 242 24.17 -16.27 -1.89
CA GLN A 242 23.78 -16.67 -0.54
C GLN A 242 22.32 -17.05 -0.42
N LEU A 243 21.41 -16.31 -1.07
CA LEU A 243 19.98 -16.59 -1.05
C LEU A 243 19.62 -17.85 -1.79
N LEU A 244 20.32 -18.15 -2.90
CA LEU A 244 20.12 -19.39 -3.67
C LEU A 244 20.65 -20.63 -2.96
N ASP A 245 21.63 -20.47 -2.06
CA ASP A 245 22.19 -21.55 -1.24
C ASP A 245 21.30 -21.89 -0.03
N LEU A 246 20.30 -21.04 0.30
CA LEU A 246 19.37 -21.33 1.37
C LEU A 246 18.46 -22.51 1.02
N PRO A 247 18.09 -23.34 2.01
CA PRO A 247 17.00 -24.30 1.83
C PRO A 247 15.75 -23.59 1.29
N VAL A 248 15.06 -24.24 0.36
CA VAL A 248 13.87 -23.66 -0.30
C VAL A 248 12.84 -23.19 0.72
N GLU A 249 12.69 -23.89 1.83
CA GLU A 249 11.80 -23.55 2.93
C GLU A 249 12.18 -22.25 3.61
N GLU A 250 13.47 -22.06 3.90
CA GLU A 250 13.98 -20.83 4.53
C GLU A 250 13.82 -19.63 3.60
N LEU A 251 14.18 -19.79 2.33
CA LEU A 251 14.01 -18.74 1.32
C LEU A 251 12.54 -18.35 1.15
N TRP A 252 11.63 -19.32 1.22
CA TRP A 252 10.19 -19.10 1.14
C TRP A 252 9.64 -18.25 2.29
N HIS A 253 10.12 -18.51 3.51
CA HIS A 253 9.66 -17.80 4.71
C HIS A 253 10.43 -16.51 5.01
N LEU A 254 11.46 -16.21 4.21
CA LEU A 254 12.25 -15.00 4.41
C LEU A 254 11.43 -13.74 4.09
N GLU A 255 11.10 -12.97 5.13
CA GLU A 255 10.38 -11.70 5.01
C GLU A 255 11.36 -10.51 4.95
N GLU A 256 11.95 -10.29 3.80
CA GLU A 256 12.75 -9.12 3.46
C GLU A 256 12.14 -8.46 2.24
N LYS A 257 11.57 -7.25 2.40
CA LYS A 257 10.75 -6.62 1.35
C LYS A 257 11.54 -5.62 0.52
N PHE A 258 11.56 -5.82 -0.79
CA PHE A 258 12.14 -4.94 -1.79
C PHE A 258 11.04 -4.28 -2.62
N ASP A 259 11.13 -2.96 -2.84
CA ASP A 259 10.24 -2.25 -3.75
C ASP A 259 10.73 -2.44 -5.20
N VAL A 260 9.82 -2.87 -6.07
CA VAL A 260 10.11 -3.09 -7.50
C VAL A 260 9.83 -1.81 -8.27
N ASP A 261 10.87 -1.16 -8.75
CA ASP A 261 10.73 -0.05 -9.66
C ASP A 261 10.32 -0.55 -11.05
N ILE A 262 9.04 -0.46 -11.33
CA ILE A 262 8.46 -0.97 -12.60
C ILE A 262 9.07 -0.27 -13.80
N GLU A 263 9.21 1.06 -13.76
CA GLU A 263 9.72 1.79 -14.92
C GLU A 263 11.21 1.55 -15.15
N GLN A 264 11.98 1.36 -14.09
CA GLN A 264 13.40 1.04 -14.20
C GLN A 264 13.62 -0.37 -14.78
N LEU A 265 12.83 -1.35 -14.37
CA LEU A 265 13.05 -2.76 -14.71
C LEU A 265 12.31 -3.21 -15.98
N TYR A 266 11.15 -2.64 -16.25
CA TYR A 266 10.28 -3.04 -17.36
C TYR A 266 10.11 -1.97 -18.43
N GLY A 267 10.62 -0.75 -18.20
CA GLY A 267 10.56 0.37 -19.14
C GLY A 267 9.55 1.45 -18.77
N LYS A 268 9.78 2.66 -19.26
CA LYS A 268 8.92 3.82 -19.01
C LYS A 268 7.53 3.63 -19.61
N GLY A 269 6.52 4.23 -18.96
CA GLY A 269 5.13 4.16 -19.39
C GLY A 269 4.44 2.82 -19.14
N ARG A 270 5.07 1.93 -18.35
CA ARG A 270 4.54 0.60 -18.01
C ARG A 270 3.68 0.60 -16.74
N ILE A 271 3.19 1.78 -16.32
CA ILE A 271 2.28 1.93 -15.17
C ILE A 271 1.01 2.61 -15.65
N THR A 272 -0.14 2.09 -15.22
CA THR A 272 -1.46 2.73 -15.36
C THR A 272 -2.18 2.69 -14.03
N HIS A 273 -3.22 3.52 -13.85
CA HIS A 273 -3.92 3.63 -12.57
C HIS A 273 -5.40 3.24 -12.65
N GLU A 274 -5.94 3.06 -13.88
CA GLU A 274 -7.32 2.59 -14.08
C GLU A 274 -7.46 1.83 -15.40
N ALA A 275 -8.46 0.94 -15.46
CA ALA A 275 -8.83 0.20 -16.66
C ALA A 275 -10.26 -0.37 -16.51
N GLY A 276 -10.78 -0.97 -17.58
CA GLY A 276 -11.93 -1.87 -17.50
C GLY A 276 -11.50 -3.26 -17.02
N LEU A 277 -12.30 -3.92 -16.18
CA LEU A 277 -12.04 -5.31 -15.81
C LEU A 277 -12.23 -6.23 -17.05
N GLY A 278 -11.22 -7.03 -17.36
CA GLY A 278 -11.23 -8.00 -18.45
C GLY A 278 -11.39 -9.44 -17.97
N GLY A 279 -10.78 -9.75 -16.84
CA GLY A 279 -10.87 -11.07 -16.20
C GLY A 279 -10.40 -10.99 -14.76
N PHE A 280 -10.85 -11.98 -13.95
CA PHE A 280 -10.48 -12.09 -12.55
C PHE A 280 -10.08 -13.54 -12.28
N LEU A 281 -8.81 -13.77 -11.98
CA LEU A 281 -8.26 -15.07 -11.60
C LEU A 281 -8.21 -15.20 -10.08
N ILE A 282 -8.55 -16.35 -9.57
CA ILE A 282 -8.30 -16.75 -8.19
C ILE A 282 -7.26 -17.85 -8.25
N LEU A 283 -6.07 -17.56 -7.73
CA LEU A 283 -4.96 -18.50 -7.72
C LEU A 283 -5.13 -19.46 -6.53
N ASP A 284 -5.28 -20.73 -6.84
CA ASP A 284 -5.26 -21.84 -5.90
C ASP A 284 -4.00 -22.67 -6.13
N TRP A 285 -2.85 -22.04 -5.82
CA TRP A 285 -1.54 -22.67 -5.99
C TRP A 285 -1.01 -23.22 -4.68
N SER A 286 -0.54 -24.45 -4.72
CA SER A 286 0.17 -25.11 -3.63
C SER A 286 1.53 -25.58 -4.12
N ARG A 287 2.60 -25.33 -3.34
CA ARG A 287 3.97 -25.74 -3.67
C ARG A 287 4.13 -27.23 -3.81
N ASP A 288 3.38 -27.98 -3.01
CA ASP A 288 3.50 -29.43 -2.93
C ASP A 288 2.50 -30.16 -3.85
N SER A 289 1.73 -29.42 -4.65
CA SER A 289 0.82 -30.02 -5.63
C SER A 289 1.59 -30.56 -6.84
N SER A 290 1.30 -31.80 -7.20
CA SER A 290 1.74 -32.44 -8.45
C SER A 290 0.67 -32.37 -9.54
N GLU A 291 -0.44 -31.68 -9.30
CA GLU A 291 -1.53 -31.56 -10.25
C GLU A 291 -1.11 -30.68 -11.43
N ALA A 292 -1.60 -31.03 -12.60
CA ALA A 292 -1.41 -30.21 -13.80
C ALA A 292 -2.19 -28.90 -13.68
N LEU A 293 -1.69 -27.85 -14.33
CA LEU A 293 -2.39 -26.57 -14.42
C LEU A 293 -3.79 -26.78 -15.03
N SER A 294 -4.82 -26.40 -14.30
CA SER A 294 -6.20 -26.35 -14.77
C SER A 294 -6.76 -24.93 -14.64
N LEU A 295 -7.74 -24.60 -15.46
CA LEU A 295 -8.49 -23.36 -15.40
C LEU A 295 -9.96 -23.69 -15.40
N GLU A 296 -10.65 -23.31 -14.32
CA GLU A 296 -12.07 -23.57 -14.13
C GLU A 296 -12.83 -22.25 -13.95
N GLN A 297 -14.07 -22.22 -14.38
CA GLN A 297 -14.94 -21.07 -14.13
C GLN A 297 -15.47 -21.15 -12.70
N ALA A 298 -15.17 -20.12 -11.89
CA ALA A 298 -15.69 -19.99 -10.53
C ALA A 298 -16.98 -19.16 -10.52
N ASP A 299 -17.94 -19.59 -9.68
CA ASP A 299 -19.13 -18.83 -9.35
C ASP A 299 -19.12 -18.46 -7.87
N LEU A 300 -18.87 -17.19 -7.57
CA LEU A 300 -18.77 -16.68 -6.19
C LEU A 300 -20.10 -16.81 -5.40
N ALA A 301 -21.24 -16.91 -6.08
CA ALA A 301 -22.52 -17.09 -5.40
C ALA A 301 -22.68 -18.52 -4.84
N SER A 302 -22.13 -19.50 -5.54
CA SER A 302 -22.11 -20.91 -5.09
C SER A 302 -20.86 -21.29 -4.31
N GLN A 303 -19.80 -20.48 -4.38
CA GLN A 303 -18.48 -20.71 -3.75
C GLN A 303 -18.06 -19.50 -2.90
N PRO A 304 -18.82 -19.13 -1.84
CA PRO A 304 -18.56 -17.93 -1.05
C PRO A 304 -17.21 -17.97 -0.28
N GLU A 305 -16.63 -19.14 -0.06
CA GLU A 305 -15.31 -19.34 0.54
C GLU A 305 -14.20 -18.67 -0.27
N LEU A 306 -14.35 -18.56 -1.59
CA LEU A 306 -13.39 -17.87 -2.46
C LEU A 306 -13.28 -16.37 -2.17
N LEU A 307 -14.31 -15.79 -1.54
CA LEU A 307 -14.27 -14.38 -1.11
C LEU A 307 -13.16 -14.11 -0.10
N THR A 308 -12.75 -15.09 0.69
CA THR A 308 -11.62 -14.95 1.64
C THR A 308 -10.30 -14.66 0.94
N ALA A 309 -10.11 -15.15 -0.28
CA ALA A 309 -8.93 -14.89 -1.10
C ALA A 309 -9.00 -13.52 -1.82
N ILE A 310 -10.20 -12.98 -1.98
CA ILE A 310 -10.45 -11.73 -2.73
C ILE A 310 -10.57 -10.52 -1.80
N MET A 311 -11.27 -10.66 -0.68
CA MET A 311 -11.59 -9.53 0.18
C MET A 311 -10.38 -9.02 0.95
N LYS A 312 -10.35 -7.71 1.18
CA LYS A 312 -9.32 -7.06 1.99
C LYS A 312 -9.91 -6.05 2.96
N SER A 313 -9.44 -6.13 4.21
CA SER A 313 -9.76 -5.10 5.19
C SER A 313 -9.08 -3.77 4.82
N PRO A 314 -9.78 -2.64 4.94
CA PRO A 314 -9.20 -1.30 4.73
C PRO A 314 -8.13 -0.95 5.77
N GLY A 315 -8.15 -1.57 6.95
CA GLY A 315 -7.18 -1.35 8.03
C GLY A 315 -7.53 -0.15 8.93
N PRO A 316 -6.61 0.25 9.85
CA PRO A 316 -6.91 1.22 10.91
C PRO A 316 -7.09 2.66 10.41
N PHE A 317 -6.67 3.00 9.19
CA PHE A 317 -6.79 4.35 8.63
C PHE A 317 -8.12 4.62 7.93
N TYR A 318 -9.00 3.63 7.83
CA TYR A 318 -10.32 3.83 7.25
C TYR A 318 -11.27 4.47 8.27
N GLN A 319 -12.00 5.49 7.81
CA GLN A 319 -13.05 6.19 8.55
C GLN A 319 -14.26 6.43 7.66
#